data_2b97adf29f08c5111ccc26d4e36e811b
#
_entry.id   2b97adf29f08c5111ccc26d4e36e811b
#
_cell.length_a   1.000
_cell.length_b   1.000
_cell.length_c   1.000
_cell.angle_alpha   90.00
_cell.angle_beta   90.00
_cell.angle_gamma   90.00
#
_symmetry.space_group_name_H-M   'P 1'
#
loop_
_entity.id
_entity.type
_entity.pdbx_description
1 polymer ?
#
loop_
_entity_poly.entity_id
_entity_poly.type
_entity_poly.pdbx_seq_one_letter_code
_entity_poly.pdbx_strand_id
1 'polypeptide(L)' 'MKVKVIFDRSGCDDLDLVCIDSMPTIIDIPNDIKEEDVTDYISDETGWRIESWFQV' A
#
# COMPACT_ATOMS: atom_id res chain seq x y z
N MET A 1 -0.30 -13.43 -4.78
CA MET A 1 0.90 -12.60 -5.09
C MET A 1 1.22 -11.74 -3.88
N LYS A 2 2.47 -11.71 -3.48
CA LYS A 2 2.91 -10.83 -2.39
C LYS A 2 3.62 -9.62 -2.98
N VAL A 3 3.30 -8.45 -2.47
CA VAL A 3 3.90 -7.21 -2.94
C VAL A 3 4.42 -6.40 -1.76
N LYS A 4 5.51 -5.68 -2.00
CA LYS A 4 6.01 -4.69 -1.06
C LYS A 4 5.46 -3.33 -1.48
N VAL A 5 4.88 -2.60 -0.52
CA VAL A 5 4.18 -1.35 -0.79
C VAL A 5 4.99 -0.18 -0.24
N ILE A 6 5.08 0.87 -1.04
CA ILE A 6 5.66 2.14 -0.62
C ILE A 6 4.51 3.15 -0.56
N PHE A 7 4.19 3.62 0.65
CA PHE A 7 3.09 4.54 0.84
C PHE A 7 3.51 5.96 0.49
N ASP A 8 2.55 6.73 -0.05
CA ASP A 8 2.76 8.15 -0.34
C ASP A 8 2.69 8.94 0.97
N ARG A 9 3.80 9.57 1.33
CA ARG A 9 3.94 10.36 2.55
C ARG A 9 3.77 11.86 2.30
N SER A 10 3.46 12.25 1.08
CA SER A 10 3.26 13.66 0.72
C SER A 10 2.07 14.24 1.46
N GLY A 11 2.26 15.39 2.11
CA GLY A 11 1.19 16.06 2.83
C GLY A 11 0.77 15.41 4.12
N CYS A 12 1.49 14.39 4.59
CA CYS A 12 1.22 13.73 5.86
C CYS A 12 1.81 14.53 7.03
N ASP A 13 1.08 14.54 8.16
CA ASP A 13 1.62 15.08 9.41
C ASP A 13 2.33 13.98 10.21
N ASP A 14 2.86 14.33 11.40
CA ASP A 14 3.62 13.37 12.22
C ASP A 14 2.76 12.17 12.64
N LEU A 15 1.49 12.39 12.93
CA LEU A 15 0.58 11.31 13.33
C LEU A 15 0.32 10.37 12.16
N ASP A 16 0.15 10.90 10.96
CA ASP A 16 -0.03 10.10 9.75
C ASP A 16 1.21 9.25 9.47
N LEU A 17 2.40 9.81 9.64
CA LEU A 17 3.65 9.08 9.44
C LEU A 17 3.78 7.92 10.43
N VAL A 18 3.39 8.11 11.69
CA VAL A 18 3.39 7.04 12.68
C VAL A 18 2.42 5.93 12.27
N CYS A 19 1.24 6.27 11.80
CA CYS A 19 0.26 5.28 11.31
C CYS A 19 0.81 4.50 10.12
N ILE A 20 1.43 5.17 9.15
CA ILE A 20 2.03 4.54 7.98
C ILE A 20 3.15 3.58 8.40
N ASP A 21 4.01 4.01 9.31
CA ASP A 21 5.15 3.21 9.76
C ASP A 21 4.70 1.95 10.52
N SER A 22 3.51 1.97 11.12
CA SER A 22 2.96 0.81 11.82
C SER A 22 2.19 -0.15 10.91
N MET A 23 1.96 0.21 9.65
CA MET A 23 1.26 -0.64 8.69
C MET A 23 2.19 -1.71 8.12
N PRO A 24 1.64 -2.88 7.75
CA PRO A 24 2.44 -3.88 7.05
C PRO A 24 2.88 -3.35 5.68
N THR A 25 4.15 -3.58 5.33
CA THR A 25 4.69 -3.19 4.03
C THR A 25 4.56 -4.30 2.99
N ILE A 26 4.36 -5.53 3.45
CA ILE A 26 4.13 -6.69 2.57
C ILE A 26 2.66 -7.06 2.63
N ILE A 27 2.01 -7.07 1.47
CA ILE A 27 0.57 -7.34 1.36
C ILE A 27 0.37 -8.49 0.40
N ASP A 28 -0.52 -9.41 0.77
CA ASP A 28 -0.88 -10.54 -0.07
C ASP A 28 -2.07 -10.16 -0.95
N ILE A 29 -1.87 -10.21 -2.26
CA ILE A 29 -2.87 -9.81 -3.25
C ILE A 29 -3.52 -11.07 -3.82
N PRO A 30 -4.88 -11.16 -3.84
CA PRO A 30 -5.56 -12.27 -4.49
C PRO A 30 -5.18 -12.41 -5.97
N ASN A 31 -5.10 -13.64 -6.45
CA ASN A 31 -4.68 -13.92 -7.83
C ASN A 31 -5.67 -13.41 -8.89
N ASP A 32 -6.91 -13.13 -8.51
CA ASP A 32 -7.93 -12.61 -9.41
C ASP A 32 -7.87 -11.09 -9.59
N ILE A 33 -6.98 -10.42 -8.86
CA ILE A 33 -6.78 -8.98 -9.00
C ILE A 33 -5.76 -8.74 -10.12
N LYS A 34 -6.12 -7.90 -11.07
CA LYS A 34 -5.24 -7.54 -12.18
C LYS A 34 -4.16 -6.58 -11.70
N GLU A 35 -3.00 -6.60 -12.36
CA GLU A 35 -1.88 -5.73 -12.02
C GLU A 35 -2.30 -4.26 -12.01
N GLU A 36 -3.11 -3.84 -12.96
CA GLU A 36 -3.61 -2.46 -13.06
C GLU A 36 -4.51 -2.07 -11.90
N ASP A 37 -5.11 -3.05 -11.20
CA ASP A 37 -6.02 -2.82 -10.08
C ASP A 37 -5.35 -2.98 -8.72
N VAL A 38 -4.08 -3.40 -8.68
CA VAL A 38 -3.37 -3.67 -7.43
C VAL A 38 -3.26 -2.41 -6.57
N THR A 39 -2.95 -1.28 -7.16
CA THR A 39 -2.85 0.01 -6.43
C THR A 39 -4.19 0.34 -5.77
N ASP A 40 -5.29 0.23 -6.48
CA ASP A 40 -6.62 0.50 -5.94
C ASP A 40 -6.98 -0.49 -4.83
N TYR A 41 -6.65 -1.76 -5.03
CA TYR A 41 -6.88 -2.80 -4.03
C TYR A 41 -6.16 -2.47 -2.72
N ILE A 42 -4.88 -2.15 -2.78
CA ILE A 42 -4.08 -1.85 -1.60
C ILE A 42 -4.58 -0.58 -0.93
N SER A 43 -4.91 0.45 -1.70
CA SER A 43 -5.43 1.70 -1.17
C SER A 43 -6.74 1.49 -0.42
N ASP A 44 -7.64 0.65 -0.95
CA ASP A 44 -8.90 0.30 -0.28
C ASP A 44 -8.66 -0.47 1.01
N GLU A 45 -7.73 -1.43 1.00
CA GLU A 45 -7.45 -2.26 2.17
C GLU A 45 -6.78 -1.48 3.30
N THR A 46 -5.89 -0.57 2.96
CA THR A 46 -5.12 0.19 3.96
C THR A 46 -5.73 1.55 4.30
N GLY A 47 -6.55 2.09 3.40
CA GLY A 47 -7.07 3.44 3.55
C GLY A 47 -6.05 4.53 3.27
N TRP A 48 -4.89 4.17 2.73
CA TRP A 48 -3.81 5.13 2.45
C TRP A 48 -3.46 5.17 0.97
N ARG A 49 -2.97 6.33 0.53
CA ARG A 49 -2.48 6.52 -0.82
C ARG A 49 -1.12 5.82 -0.99
N ILE A 50 -0.91 5.20 -2.14
CA ILE A 50 0.29 4.43 -2.44
C ILE A 50 1.12 5.16 -3.46
N GLU A 51 2.43 5.29 -3.20
CA GLU A 51 3.39 5.84 -4.15
C GLU A 51 3.77 4.81 -5.20
N SER A 52 4.12 3.59 -4.76
CA SER A 52 4.49 2.50 -5.66
C SER A 52 4.39 1.17 -4.94
N TRP A 53 4.49 0.10 -5.72
CA TRP A 53 4.58 -1.27 -5.17
C TRP A 53 5.38 -2.12 -6.13
N PHE A 54 5.92 -3.22 -5.61
CA PHE A 54 6.60 -4.21 -6.45
C PHE A 54 6.43 -5.60 -5.87
N GLN A 55 6.47 -6.60 -6.75
CA GLN A 55 6.33 -7.99 -6.35
C GLN A 55 7.59 -8.48 -5.63
N VAL A 56 7.39 -9.21 -4.54
CA VAL A 56 8.48 -9.84 -3.79
C VAL A 56 8.50 -11.35 -3.98
#